data_a05448853008d525ed072938808e50d7
#
_entry.id   a05448853008d525ed072938808e50d7
#
_cell.length_a   1.000
_cell.length_b   1.000
_cell.length_c   1.000
_cell.angle_alpha   90.00
_cell.angle_beta   90.00
_cell.angle_gamma   90.00
#
_symmetry.space_group_name_H-M   'P 1'
#
loop_
_entity.id
_entity.type
_entity.pdbx_description
1 polymer ?
#
loop_
_entity_poly.entity_id
_entity_poly.type
_entity_poly.pdbx_seq_one_letter_code
_entity_poly.pdbx_strand_id
1 'polypeptide(L)'
;MNNLLNIKSFLKFLSRNKGYTAIDVFGLSVSLMFVILIAVYVERELNIDKQQANYDRIVAVGNEDFLESAVPVSYWLEERYPEIEKVCPVITDQGKSKQIFYGDKKLTADLVYADSTFFGLFSFKILDGDRDRLL
;
A
#
# COMPACT_ATOMS: atom_id res chain seq x y z
N MET A 1 11.30 -43.13 23.00
CA MET A 1 12.71 -43.45 22.63
C MET A 1 12.88 -43.78 21.14
N ASN A 2 11.83 -44.11 20.39
CA ASN A 2 11.90 -44.50 18.97
C ASN A 2 12.12 -43.34 17.96
N ASN A 3 11.79 -42.11 18.32
CA ASN A 3 11.89 -41.00 17.39
C ASN A 3 13.33 -40.56 17.06
N LEU A 4 14.27 -40.69 18.00
CA LEU A 4 15.68 -40.34 17.78
C LEU A 4 16.39 -41.31 16.82
N LEU A 5 15.99 -42.59 16.83
CA LEU A 5 16.53 -43.62 15.92
C LEU A 5 16.07 -43.37 14.49
N ASN A 6 14.82 -42.92 14.31
CA ASN A 6 14.27 -42.56 12.99
C ASN A 6 14.98 -41.34 12.40
N ILE A 7 15.28 -40.34 13.20
CA ILE A 7 16.00 -39.12 12.74
C ILE A 7 17.43 -39.45 12.30
N LYS A 8 18.16 -40.28 13.09
CA LYS A 8 19.50 -40.72 12.71
C LYS A 8 19.53 -41.51 11.39
N SER A 9 18.57 -42.40 11.21
CA SER A 9 18.44 -43.18 9.99
C SER A 9 18.10 -42.30 8.79
N PHE A 10 17.24 -41.35 8.98
CA PHE A 10 16.87 -40.35 7.97
C PHE A 10 18.07 -39.48 7.57
N LEU A 11 18.81 -38.90 8.50
CA LEU A 11 20.01 -38.13 8.24
C LEU A 11 21.08 -38.92 7.50
N LYS A 12 21.25 -40.23 7.86
CA LYS A 12 22.17 -41.13 7.17
C LYS A 12 21.71 -41.41 5.72
N PHE A 13 20.43 -41.55 5.49
CA PHE A 13 19.86 -41.68 4.14
C PHE A 13 20.13 -40.43 3.29
N LEU A 14 19.88 -39.23 3.82
CA LEU A 14 20.16 -37.97 3.16
C LEU A 14 21.64 -37.81 2.78
N SER A 15 22.56 -38.14 3.72
CA SER A 15 24.00 -38.03 3.47
C SER A 15 24.51 -39.00 2.43
N ARG A 16 23.81 -40.12 2.24
CA ARG A 16 24.17 -41.16 1.25
C ARG A 16 23.64 -40.84 -0.15
N ASN A 17 22.52 -40.07 -0.23
CA ASN A 17 21.87 -39.71 -1.49
C ASN A 17 21.96 -38.19 -1.75
N LYS A 18 23.18 -37.68 -1.79
CA LYS A 18 23.46 -36.23 -1.86
C LYS A 18 22.78 -35.51 -3.03
N GLY A 19 22.68 -36.15 -4.21
CA GLY A 19 22.05 -35.57 -5.39
C GLY A 19 20.55 -35.35 -5.22
N TYR A 20 19.82 -36.37 -4.75
CA TYR A 20 18.39 -36.26 -4.44
C TYR A 20 18.15 -35.25 -3.34
N THR A 21 18.92 -35.31 -2.27
CA THR A 21 18.80 -34.37 -1.15
C THR A 21 19.00 -32.90 -1.62
N ALA A 22 19.97 -32.66 -2.49
CA ALA A 22 20.21 -31.30 -3.03
C ALA A 22 19.02 -30.81 -3.87
N ILE A 23 18.44 -31.67 -4.70
CA ILE A 23 17.26 -31.32 -5.50
C ILE A 23 16.04 -31.03 -4.60
N ASP A 24 15.79 -31.89 -3.61
CA ASP A 24 14.67 -31.72 -2.68
C ASP A 24 14.80 -30.44 -1.85
N VAL A 25 16.00 -30.19 -1.31
CA VAL A 25 16.26 -28.96 -0.52
C VAL A 25 16.14 -27.72 -1.41
N PHE A 26 16.65 -27.76 -2.64
CA PHE A 26 16.54 -26.66 -3.57
C PHE A 26 15.05 -26.38 -3.93
N GLY A 27 14.30 -27.43 -4.30
CA GLY A 27 12.87 -27.31 -4.62
C GLY A 27 12.05 -26.76 -3.45
N LEU A 28 12.30 -27.29 -2.24
CA LEU A 28 11.63 -26.81 -1.03
C LEU A 28 11.99 -25.35 -0.72
N SER A 29 13.26 -24.97 -0.87
CA SER A 29 13.72 -23.61 -0.64
C SER A 29 13.08 -22.62 -1.59
N VAL A 30 13.01 -22.95 -2.89
CA VAL A 30 12.36 -22.12 -3.90
C VAL A 30 10.86 -21.99 -3.61
N SER A 31 10.18 -23.09 -3.27
CA SER A 31 8.77 -23.08 -2.91
C SER A 31 8.49 -22.20 -1.69
N LEU A 32 9.30 -22.35 -0.65
CA LEU A 32 9.17 -21.54 0.58
C LEU A 32 9.44 -20.07 0.33
N MET A 33 10.41 -19.75 -0.52
CA MET A 33 10.68 -18.37 -0.95
C MET A 33 9.44 -17.71 -1.57
N PHE A 34 8.76 -18.40 -2.50
CA PHE A 34 7.53 -17.87 -3.10
C PHE A 34 6.41 -17.69 -2.08
N VAL A 35 6.22 -18.64 -1.17
CA VAL A 35 5.21 -18.52 -0.10
C VAL A 35 5.48 -17.28 0.76
N ILE A 36 6.73 -17.07 1.17
CA ILE A 36 7.12 -15.88 1.96
C ILE A 36 6.91 -14.59 1.17
N LEU A 37 7.30 -14.55 -0.10
CA LEU A 37 7.09 -13.37 -0.95
C LEU A 37 5.61 -13.02 -1.08
N ILE A 38 4.75 -14.03 -1.32
CA ILE A 38 3.31 -13.82 -1.40
C ILE A 38 2.75 -13.34 -0.06
N ALA A 39 3.18 -13.94 1.05
CA ALA A 39 2.73 -13.54 2.38
C ALA A 39 3.09 -12.08 2.71
N VAL A 40 4.34 -11.68 2.42
CA VAL A 40 4.80 -10.29 2.60
C VAL A 40 4.06 -9.33 1.69
N TYR A 41 3.80 -9.73 0.43
CA TYR A 41 3.04 -8.91 -0.51
C TYR A 41 1.60 -8.69 -0.01
N VAL A 42 0.92 -9.76 0.38
CA VAL A 42 -0.46 -9.68 0.91
C VAL A 42 -0.52 -8.85 2.19
N GLU A 43 0.43 -9.04 3.11
CA GLU A 43 0.50 -8.24 4.33
C GLU A 43 0.67 -6.74 4.02
N ARG A 44 1.52 -6.41 3.08
CA ARG A 44 1.71 -5.02 2.63
C ARG A 44 0.44 -4.44 2.04
N GLU A 45 -0.21 -5.17 1.14
CA GLU A 45 -1.44 -4.74 0.47
C GLU A 45 -2.57 -4.48 1.48
N LEU A 46 -2.75 -5.39 2.43
CA LEU A 46 -3.76 -5.27 3.48
C LEU A 46 -3.48 -4.15 4.50
N ASN A 47 -2.26 -3.64 4.55
CA ASN A 47 -1.86 -2.60 5.50
C ASN A 47 -1.59 -1.23 4.85
N ILE A 48 -1.76 -1.10 3.53
CA ILE A 48 -1.42 0.13 2.81
C ILE A 48 -2.24 1.32 3.31
N ASP A 49 -3.54 1.11 3.55
CA ASP A 49 -4.46 2.16 3.99
C ASP A 49 -4.42 2.40 5.51
N LYS A 50 -3.94 1.41 6.28
CA LYS A 50 -3.87 1.50 7.76
C LYS A 50 -2.84 2.49 8.29
N GLN A 51 -2.03 3.09 7.41
CA GLN A 51 -1.09 4.15 7.78
C GLN A 51 -1.80 5.47 8.11
N GLN A 52 -3.06 5.63 7.67
CA GLN A 52 -3.88 6.79 7.98
C GLN A 52 -4.58 6.60 9.33
N ALA A 53 -4.55 7.63 10.19
CA ALA A 53 -5.12 7.54 11.55
C ALA A 53 -6.62 7.22 11.56
N ASN A 54 -7.35 7.64 10.50
CA ASN A 54 -8.80 7.47 10.38
C ASN A 54 -9.16 6.57 9.19
N TYR A 55 -8.32 5.58 8.84
CA TYR A 55 -8.49 4.78 7.64
C TYR A 55 -9.85 4.04 7.58
N ASP A 56 -10.39 3.65 8.74
CA ASP A 56 -11.67 2.95 8.91
C ASP A 56 -12.90 3.84 8.65
N ARG A 57 -12.70 5.15 8.62
CA ARG A 57 -13.74 6.17 8.40
C ARG A 57 -13.60 6.90 7.07
N ILE A 58 -12.52 6.68 6.34
CA ILE A 58 -12.27 7.30 5.04
C ILE A 58 -12.84 6.38 3.96
N VAL A 59 -13.73 6.90 3.14
CA VAL A 59 -14.32 6.19 2.01
C VAL A 59 -14.11 6.97 0.72
N ALA A 60 -13.82 6.28 -0.36
CA ALA A 60 -13.79 6.88 -1.69
C ALA A 60 -15.20 6.84 -2.29
N VAL A 61 -15.61 7.95 -2.90
CA VAL A 61 -16.91 8.09 -3.54
C VAL A 61 -16.72 8.08 -5.06
N GLY A 62 -17.42 7.17 -5.72
CA GLY A 62 -17.39 7.02 -7.17
C GLY A 62 -18.72 6.52 -7.71
N ASN A 63 -18.75 6.14 -8.98
CA ASN A 63 -19.89 5.47 -9.61
C ASN A 63 -19.67 3.94 -9.65
N GLU A 64 -20.60 3.20 -10.24
CA GLU A 64 -20.55 1.73 -10.32
C GLU A 64 -19.34 1.21 -11.12
N ASP A 65 -18.82 2.01 -12.06
CA ASP A 65 -17.73 1.60 -12.94
C ASP A 65 -16.37 2.16 -12.52
N PHE A 66 -16.34 3.33 -11.84
CA PHE A 66 -15.11 4.05 -11.52
C PHE A 66 -15.17 4.68 -10.13
N LEU A 67 -14.05 4.65 -9.40
CA LEU A 67 -13.86 5.42 -8.16
C LEU A 67 -13.59 6.91 -8.47
N GLU A 68 -14.42 7.47 -9.34
CA GLU A 68 -14.34 8.87 -9.75
C GLU A 68 -15.73 9.51 -9.68
N SER A 69 -15.78 10.73 -9.19
CA SER A 69 -16.98 11.55 -9.17
C SER A 69 -16.67 12.98 -9.60
N ALA A 70 -17.68 13.72 -10.03
CA ALA A 70 -17.50 15.12 -10.36
C ALA A 70 -17.23 15.95 -9.09
N VAL A 71 -16.31 16.91 -9.15
CA VAL A 71 -15.96 17.79 -8.02
C VAL A 71 -17.18 18.42 -7.31
N PRO A 72 -18.23 18.90 -8.01
CA PRO A 72 -19.42 19.46 -7.35
C PRO A 72 -20.15 18.48 -6.43
N VAL A 73 -19.98 17.17 -6.63
CA VAL A 73 -20.59 16.13 -5.78
C VAL A 73 -20.04 16.20 -4.36
N SER A 74 -18.77 16.56 -4.18
CA SER A 74 -18.15 16.69 -2.87
C SER A 74 -18.87 17.70 -1.98
N TYR A 75 -19.13 18.89 -2.49
CA TYR A 75 -19.83 19.96 -1.75
C TYR A 75 -21.29 19.60 -1.46
N TRP A 76 -21.96 18.95 -2.43
CA TRP A 76 -23.35 18.52 -2.28
C TRP A 76 -23.49 17.41 -1.23
N LEU A 77 -22.53 16.51 -1.13
CA LEU A 77 -22.53 15.44 -0.14
C LEU A 77 -22.41 15.98 1.29
N GLU A 78 -21.49 16.92 1.52
CA GLU A 78 -21.28 17.55 2.83
C GLU A 78 -22.51 18.32 3.30
N GLU A 79 -23.19 19.03 2.38
CA GLU A 79 -24.40 19.79 2.70
C GLU A 79 -25.61 18.89 3.00
N ARG A 80 -25.72 17.74 2.32
CA ARG A 80 -26.94 16.92 2.38
C ARG A 80 -26.89 15.82 3.41
N TYR A 81 -25.71 15.34 3.78
CA TYR A 81 -25.54 14.19 4.67
C TYR A 81 -24.76 14.58 5.93
N PRO A 82 -25.47 14.80 7.06
CA PRO A 82 -24.83 15.20 8.33
C PRO A 82 -23.86 14.17 8.90
N GLU A 83 -23.92 12.92 8.43
CA GLU A 83 -23.00 11.84 8.82
C GLU A 83 -21.60 12.01 8.21
N ILE A 84 -21.49 12.84 7.17
CA ILE A 84 -20.23 13.13 6.51
C ILE A 84 -19.56 14.31 7.23
N GLU A 85 -18.47 14.06 7.91
CA GLU A 85 -17.75 15.09 8.67
C GLU A 85 -16.96 16.04 7.76
N LYS A 86 -16.32 15.47 6.72
CA LYS A 86 -15.47 16.19 5.77
C LYS A 86 -15.45 15.49 4.42
N VAL A 87 -15.38 16.27 3.37
CA VAL A 87 -15.15 15.79 2.00
C VAL A 87 -13.91 16.49 1.44
N CYS A 88 -13.10 15.75 0.72
CA CYS A 88 -11.92 16.26 0.04
C CYS A 88 -11.95 15.82 -1.43
N PRO A 89 -12.16 16.72 -2.37
CA PRO A 89 -11.99 16.42 -3.77
C PRO A 89 -10.49 16.21 -4.08
N VAL A 90 -10.15 15.05 -4.60
CA VAL A 90 -8.77 14.71 -5.00
C VAL A 90 -8.76 14.44 -6.50
N ILE A 91 -7.99 15.21 -7.24
CA ILE A 91 -7.84 15.06 -8.69
C ILE A 91 -6.41 14.62 -8.98
N THR A 92 -6.27 13.48 -9.63
CA THR A 92 -4.98 12.99 -10.11
C THR A 92 -4.86 13.17 -11.62
N ASP A 93 -3.67 13.45 -12.10
CA ASP A 93 -3.42 13.68 -13.54
C ASP A 93 -3.16 12.35 -14.30
N GLN A 94 -3.78 11.26 -13.86
CA GLN A 94 -3.79 9.92 -14.48
C GLN A 94 -2.43 9.50 -15.10
N GLY A 95 -1.35 9.61 -14.30
CA GLY A 95 -0.01 9.13 -14.70
C GLY A 95 0.70 10.02 -15.73
N LYS A 96 0.26 11.25 -15.94
CA LYS A 96 0.98 12.24 -16.75
C LYS A 96 1.87 13.08 -15.85
N SER A 97 3.13 12.69 -15.74
CA SER A 97 4.12 13.49 -15.00
C SER A 97 4.24 14.88 -15.60
N LYS A 98 4.16 15.90 -14.77
CA LYS A 98 4.32 17.30 -15.16
C LYS A 98 5.69 17.83 -14.79
N GLN A 99 6.16 18.78 -15.59
CA GLN A 99 7.39 19.50 -15.31
C GLN A 99 7.09 20.70 -14.42
N ILE A 100 7.70 20.71 -13.25
CA ILE A 100 7.61 21.79 -12.27
C ILE A 100 8.92 22.57 -12.30
N PHE A 101 8.84 23.89 -12.33
CA PHE A 101 9.99 24.78 -12.28
C PHE A 101 10.04 25.46 -10.90
N TYR A 102 11.18 25.37 -10.24
CA TYR A 102 11.44 26.11 -9.01
C TYR A 102 12.79 26.83 -9.16
N GLY A 103 12.75 28.14 -9.42
CA GLY A 103 13.90 28.90 -9.87
C GLY A 103 14.47 28.31 -11.16
N ASP A 104 15.78 28.00 -11.16
CA ASP A 104 16.45 27.38 -12.30
C ASP A 104 16.37 25.83 -12.31
N LYS A 105 15.72 25.24 -11.32
CA LYS A 105 15.58 23.79 -11.19
C LYS A 105 14.32 23.31 -11.88
N LYS A 106 14.46 22.26 -12.70
CA LYS A 106 13.39 21.56 -13.36
C LYS A 106 13.21 20.19 -12.70
N LEU A 107 12.00 19.92 -12.22
CA LEU A 107 11.61 18.65 -11.63
C LEU A 107 10.48 18.02 -12.45
N THR A 108 10.44 16.72 -12.52
CA THR A 108 9.32 15.99 -13.11
C THR A 108 8.62 15.24 -11.98
N ALA A 109 7.35 15.48 -11.78
CA ALA A 109 6.56 14.87 -10.72
C ALA A 109 5.12 14.62 -11.17
N ASP A 110 4.50 13.63 -10.56
CA ASP A 110 3.07 13.40 -10.66
C ASP A 110 2.36 14.36 -9.71
N LEU A 111 1.34 15.05 -10.22
CA LEU A 111 0.61 16.04 -9.45
C LEU A 111 -0.70 15.48 -8.94
N VAL A 112 -1.01 15.82 -7.71
CA VAL A 112 -2.30 15.62 -7.08
C VAL A 112 -2.84 17.00 -6.71
N TYR A 113 -4.06 17.30 -7.15
CA TYR A 113 -4.76 18.53 -6.79
C TYR A 113 -5.77 18.18 -5.70
N ALA A 114 -5.74 18.91 -4.62
CA ALA A 114 -6.65 18.76 -3.49
C ALA A 114 -6.96 20.14 -2.89
N ASP A 115 -8.00 20.22 -2.09
CA ASP A 115 -8.32 21.42 -1.35
C ASP A 115 -7.68 21.47 0.05
N SER A 116 -7.95 22.51 0.81
CA SER A 116 -7.39 22.71 2.16
C SER A 116 -7.84 21.65 3.19
N THR A 117 -8.86 20.84 2.89
CA THR A 117 -9.32 19.77 3.77
C THR A 117 -8.41 18.53 3.71
N PHE A 118 -7.57 18.42 2.68
CA PHE A 118 -6.69 17.26 2.43
C PHE A 118 -5.85 16.87 3.64
N PHE A 119 -5.10 17.81 4.21
CA PHE A 119 -4.27 17.54 5.37
C PHE A 119 -5.08 17.36 6.67
N GLY A 120 -6.34 17.79 6.69
CA GLY A 120 -7.27 17.50 7.78
C GLY A 120 -7.83 16.08 7.74
N LEU A 121 -8.06 15.57 6.54
CA LEU A 121 -8.58 14.22 6.30
C LEU A 121 -7.47 13.17 6.41
N PHE A 122 -6.34 13.41 5.75
CA PHE A 122 -5.21 12.50 5.69
C PHE A 122 -4.14 12.85 6.73
N SER A 123 -3.60 11.81 7.39
CA SER A 123 -2.62 11.93 8.49
C SER A 123 -1.18 11.96 8.00
N PHE A 124 -0.88 12.66 6.90
CA PHE A 124 0.50 12.78 6.42
C PHE A 124 1.38 13.54 7.41
N LYS A 125 2.58 13.02 7.63
CA LYS A 125 3.58 13.71 8.44
C LYS A 125 4.21 14.84 7.61
N ILE A 126 4.01 16.07 8.05
CA ILE A 126 4.66 17.23 7.48
C ILE A 126 6.08 17.29 8.05
N LEU A 127 7.07 17.36 7.18
CA LEU A 127 8.48 17.40 7.57
C LEU A 127 8.97 18.82 7.81
N ASP A 128 8.40 19.80 7.11
CA ASP A 128 8.75 21.21 7.22
C ASP A 128 7.55 22.07 6.79
N GLY A 129 7.33 23.18 7.47
CA GLY A 129 6.21 24.09 7.21
C GLY A 129 5.06 23.96 8.21
N ASP A 130 4.11 24.87 8.08
CA ASP A 130 2.90 24.92 8.90
C ASP A 130 1.74 24.24 8.16
N ARG A 131 1.10 23.27 8.82
CA ARG A 131 0.01 22.47 8.26
C ARG A 131 -1.15 23.33 7.74
N ASP A 132 -1.49 24.39 8.47
CA ASP A 132 -2.64 25.25 8.16
C ASP A 132 -2.35 26.26 7.03
N ARG A 133 -1.12 26.26 6.50
CA ARG A 133 -0.65 27.19 5.47
C ARG A 133 -0.13 26.51 4.21
N LEU A 134 -0.31 25.20 4.08
CA LEU A 134 0.21 24.42 2.95
C LEU A 134 -0.71 24.39 1.73
N LEU A 135 -2.01 24.62 1.90
CA LEU A 135 -3.04 24.64 0.84
C LEU A 135 -3.95 25.85 1.03
#